data_ed41973be757099629a72cc5870fe659
#
_entry.id   ed41973be757099629a72cc5870fe659
#
_cell.length_a   1.000
_cell.length_b   1.000
_cell.length_c   1.000
_cell.angle_alpha   90.00
_cell.angle_beta   90.00
_cell.angle_gamma   90.00
#
_symmetry.space_group_name_H-M   'P 1'
#
loop_
_entity.id
_entity.type
_entity.pdbx_description
1 polymer ?
#
loop_
_entity_poly.entity_id
_entity_poly.type
_entity_poly.pdbx_seq_one_letter_code
_entity_poly.pdbx_strand_id
1 'polypeptide(L)'
;MQVSRRGAILAATGLAAATALPVRADAGLAADGNAGVAADGNAGLAADDEAGWARIAAQYPVTRSVIQLENGYWGSMATPVRDAHRAILERLNRDNSWYARRAMVADQRVVLARAAAAMGVQPDEIGLTRNAAEGLSALISQFRDVGPGDSILYSDTDYEAMQGAMVSLARSRGAQAIKLSLPRVISHDGVIEAYRAAIAAAPRLKLVLLTHMSHRAGLVLPVRDIAAVAKAAGAEVIVDAAQSFYQFDFRLPELGADFVGINFHKWVGAPVGVAAIWINAGRTDAIAPSPAEGDDRATGVQARVHQGTVDYSAQLALPAALDFQQGFTRPAKLARLQYLRNLWVKPLRGLPGLEILLPDDARLHGASTSFRIAGRTSVADNIAITDALLTRFNIMTVHRSGLADGSCIRVTPSLFTSPAEVQALVPALRVLVGELAQA
;
A
#
# COMPACT_ATOMS: atom_id res chain seq x y z
N MET A 1 -35.23 12.72 -53.49
CA MET A 1 -36.05 11.49 -53.54
C MET A 1 -35.60 10.63 -52.38
N GLN A 2 -36.34 10.66 -51.27
CA GLN A 2 -36.09 9.89 -50.06
C GLN A 2 -36.63 8.47 -50.25
N VAL A 3 -35.85 7.46 -49.83
CA VAL A 3 -36.41 6.13 -49.57
C VAL A 3 -35.94 5.67 -48.19
N SER A 4 -36.91 5.73 -47.28
CA SER A 4 -36.91 5.11 -45.97
C SER A 4 -37.01 3.58 -46.09
N ARG A 5 -36.19 2.84 -45.33
CA ARG A 5 -36.44 1.42 -45.05
C ARG A 5 -36.41 1.18 -43.55
N ARG A 6 -37.60 1.23 -42.95
CA ARG A 6 -37.89 0.52 -41.70
C ARG A 6 -38.37 -0.88 -42.09
N GLY A 7 -37.62 -1.89 -41.67
CA GLY A 7 -38.01 -3.30 -41.78
C GLY A 7 -38.17 -3.89 -40.41
N ALA A 8 -39.38 -4.21 -40.01
CA ALA A 8 -39.73 -4.93 -38.80
C ALA A 8 -39.25 -6.38 -38.90
N ILE A 9 -38.64 -6.91 -37.85
CA ILE A 9 -38.42 -8.35 -37.68
C ILE A 9 -39.38 -8.85 -36.60
N LEU A 10 -40.30 -9.71 -37.07
CA LEU A 10 -41.22 -10.45 -36.24
C LEU A 10 -40.52 -11.45 -35.33
N ALA A 11 -41.03 -11.54 -34.12
CA ALA A 11 -40.69 -12.56 -33.13
C ALA A 11 -41.19 -13.94 -33.61
N ALA A 12 -40.27 -14.92 -33.61
CA ALA A 12 -40.66 -16.32 -33.65
C ALA A 12 -40.29 -16.95 -32.29
N THR A 13 -41.31 -17.18 -31.47
CA THR A 13 -41.22 -17.97 -30.24
C THR A 13 -41.16 -19.45 -30.61
N GLY A 14 -39.94 -19.99 -30.53
CA GLY A 14 -39.69 -21.44 -30.57
C GLY A 14 -39.25 -21.90 -29.18
N LEU A 15 -40.19 -22.51 -28.42
CA LEU A 15 -39.87 -23.25 -27.19
C LEU A 15 -39.13 -24.53 -27.57
N ALA A 16 -37.81 -24.51 -27.50
CA ALA A 16 -37.03 -25.74 -27.46
C ALA A 16 -36.81 -26.10 -25.98
N ALA A 17 -37.42 -27.19 -25.54
CA ALA A 17 -37.17 -27.79 -24.24
C ALA A 17 -35.72 -28.29 -24.22
N ALA A 18 -34.82 -27.51 -23.64
CA ALA A 18 -33.46 -27.94 -23.31
C ALA A 18 -33.53 -28.86 -22.10
N THR A 19 -33.31 -30.14 -22.29
CA THR A 19 -33.03 -31.10 -21.20
C THR A 19 -31.83 -30.61 -20.42
N ALA A 20 -32.08 -30.14 -19.21
CA ALA A 20 -31.04 -29.76 -18.27
C ALA A 20 -30.23 -31.00 -17.87
N LEU A 21 -29.02 -31.12 -18.38
CA LEU A 21 -28.03 -32.00 -17.80
C LEU A 21 -27.75 -31.55 -16.36
N PRO A 22 -27.65 -32.46 -15.37
CA PRO A 22 -27.36 -32.08 -14.02
C PRO A 22 -25.96 -31.41 -13.99
N VAL A 23 -25.95 -30.11 -13.75
CA VAL A 23 -24.74 -29.37 -13.39
C VAL A 23 -24.29 -29.92 -12.04
N ARG A 24 -23.26 -30.75 -12.02
CA ARG A 24 -22.48 -30.94 -10.80
C ARG A 24 -22.01 -29.53 -10.43
N ALA A 25 -22.45 -29.04 -9.29
CA ALA A 25 -21.87 -27.91 -8.61
C ALA A 25 -20.44 -28.35 -8.21
N ASP A 26 -19.48 -28.09 -9.12
CA ASP A 26 -18.08 -28.10 -8.70
C ASP A 26 -17.97 -26.99 -7.68
N ALA A 27 -17.55 -27.39 -6.48
CA ALA A 27 -17.34 -26.53 -5.34
C ALA A 27 -16.60 -25.25 -5.78
N GLY A 28 -17.32 -24.12 -5.77
CA GLY A 28 -16.70 -22.81 -5.77
C GLY A 28 -15.66 -22.76 -4.64
N LEU A 29 -14.75 -21.79 -4.60
CA LEU A 29 -13.64 -21.66 -3.62
C LEU A 29 -14.00 -22.12 -2.18
N ALA A 30 -14.60 -23.30 -2.04
CA ALA A 30 -14.79 -24.01 -0.80
C ALA A 30 -13.41 -24.49 -0.37
N ALA A 31 -13.00 -24.01 0.76
CA ALA A 31 -11.78 -24.29 1.47
C ALA A 31 -11.56 -25.81 1.69
N ASP A 32 -11.10 -26.51 0.65
CA ASP A 32 -10.50 -27.82 0.83
C ASP A 32 -8.98 -27.62 0.86
N GLY A 33 -8.46 -27.59 2.08
CA GLY A 33 -7.04 -27.57 2.35
C GLY A 33 -6.54 -26.35 3.10
N ASN A 34 -7.25 -25.88 4.11
CA ASN A 34 -6.68 -24.98 5.11
C ASN A 34 -5.75 -25.79 6.05
N ALA A 35 -4.52 -26.06 5.59
CA ALA A 35 -3.41 -26.22 6.51
C ALA A 35 -3.02 -24.81 6.99
N GLY A 36 -3.98 -24.08 7.57
CA GLY A 36 -3.69 -22.86 8.29
C GLY A 36 -2.64 -23.19 9.34
N VAL A 37 -1.63 -22.36 9.46
CA VAL A 37 -0.84 -22.26 10.70
C VAL A 37 -1.91 -22.11 11.76
N ALA A 38 -2.09 -23.17 12.57
CA ALA A 38 -3.19 -23.26 13.53
C ALA A 38 -3.24 -21.94 14.32
N ALA A 39 -4.38 -21.27 14.31
CA ALA A 39 -4.59 -19.97 14.94
C ALA A 39 -4.34 -20.03 16.46
N ASP A 40 -4.28 -21.23 17.03
CA ASP A 40 -4.35 -21.47 18.46
C ASP A 40 -3.05 -21.22 19.25
N GLY A 41 -1.94 -20.87 18.59
CA GLY A 41 -0.66 -20.61 19.28
C GLY A 41 0.03 -19.28 18.95
N ASN A 42 -0.41 -18.56 17.92
CA ASN A 42 0.34 -17.39 17.40
C ASN A 42 -0.32 -16.03 17.69
N ALA A 43 -1.55 -16.02 18.20
CA ALA A 43 -2.33 -14.78 18.37
C ALA A 43 -1.67 -13.77 19.34
N GLY A 44 -0.91 -14.25 20.32
CA GLY A 44 -0.25 -13.45 21.36
C GLY A 44 1.28 -13.48 21.33
N LEU A 45 1.91 -13.70 20.17
CA LEU A 45 3.37 -13.74 20.07
C LEU A 45 4.03 -12.46 20.60
N ALA A 46 4.95 -12.62 21.57
CA ALA A 46 5.80 -11.52 21.99
C ALA A 46 6.76 -11.12 20.85
N ALA A 47 7.15 -9.85 20.81
CA ALA A 47 7.99 -9.34 19.73
C ALA A 47 9.34 -10.07 19.60
N ASP A 48 9.87 -10.59 20.71
CA ASP A 48 11.14 -11.31 20.85
C ASP A 48 10.98 -12.83 20.99
N ASP A 49 9.77 -13.39 20.77
CA ASP A 49 9.58 -14.85 20.70
C ASP A 49 10.20 -15.40 19.40
N GLU A 50 11.51 -15.63 19.43
CA GLU A 50 12.23 -16.09 18.24
C GLU A 50 11.75 -17.45 17.73
N ALA A 51 11.32 -18.35 18.60
CA ALA A 51 10.80 -19.67 18.21
C ALA A 51 9.45 -19.55 17.49
N GLY A 52 8.56 -18.70 17.98
CA GLY A 52 7.27 -18.38 17.35
C GLY A 52 7.45 -17.72 15.99
N TRP A 53 8.27 -16.69 15.93
CA TRP A 53 8.50 -15.97 14.67
C TRP A 53 9.30 -16.80 13.65
N ALA A 54 10.18 -17.71 14.08
CA ALA A 54 10.86 -18.65 13.19
C ALA A 54 9.87 -19.58 12.46
N ARG A 55 8.81 -20.05 13.13
CA ARG A 55 7.75 -20.84 12.49
C ARG A 55 7.00 -20.06 11.40
N ILE A 56 6.75 -18.78 11.65
CA ILE A 56 6.15 -17.88 10.65
C ILE A 56 7.13 -17.63 9.50
N ALA A 57 8.39 -17.33 9.80
CA ALA A 57 9.44 -17.07 8.81
C ALA A 57 9.68 -18.27 7.88
N ALA A 58 9.55 -19.51 8.39
CA ALA A 58 9.67 -20.74 7.61
C ALA A 58 8.61 -20.88 6.50
N GLN A 59 7.49 -20.14 6.62
CA GLN A 59 6.46 -20.11 5.57
C GLN A 59 6.87 -19.25 4.36
N TYR A 60 7.96 -18.49 4.43
CA TYR A 60 8.38 -17.60 3.35
C TYR A 60 9.58 -18.20 2.60
N PRO A 61 9.38 -18.69 1.37
CA PRO A 61 10.46 -19.27 0.55
C PRO A 61 11.28 -18.16 -0.13
N VAL A 62 11.94 -17.33 0.68
CA VAL A 62 12.79 -16.24 0.21
C VAL A 62 14.23 -16.67 0.03
N THR A 63 15.00 -15.95 -0.81
CA THR A 63 16.46 -16.19 -0.94
C THR A 63 17.19 -15.99 0.39
N ARG A 64 18.21 -16.80 0.62
CA ARG A 64 19.15 -16.68 1.76
C ARG A 64 20.57 -16.37 1.28
N SER A 65 20.74 -16.12 -0.03
CA SER A 65 22.04 -15.76 -0.60
C SER A 65 22.46 -14.33 -0.29
N VAL A 66 21.55 -13.51 0.20
CA VAL A 66 21.77 -12.11 0.59
C VAL A 66 20.93 -11.79 1.83
N ILE A 67 21.45 -10.97 2.72
CA ILE A 67 20.68 -10.39 3.83
C ILE A 67 19.76 -9.32 3.25
N GLN A 68 18.48 -9.65 3.15
CA GLN A 68 17.50 -8.79 2.48
C GLN A 68 16.83 -7.84 3.46
N LEU A 69 17.25 -6.58 3.44
CA LEU A 69 16.69 -5.50 4.24
C LEU A 69 15.96 -4.44 3.37
N GLU A 70 15.50 -4.84 2.18
CA GLU A 70 14.62 -4.08 1.30
C GLU A 70 13.32 -4.86 1.03
N ASN A 71 12.38 -4.79 1.96
CA ASN A 71 11.08 -5.46 1.86
C ASN A 71 9.91 -4.47 1.70
N GLY A 72 10.18 -3.23 1.33
CA GLY A 72 9.18 -2.18 1.16
C GLY A 72 8.69 -1.97 -0.27
N TYR A 73 9.25 -2.66 -1.26
CA TYR A 73 8.82 -2.53 -2.66
C TYR A 73 7.51 -3.30 -2.89
N TRP A 74 7.54 -4.63 -2.72
CA TRP A 74 6.37 -5.49 -2.57
C TRP A 74 6.63 -6.53 -1.49
N GLY A 75 5.57 -7.21 -1.01
CA GLY A 75 5.66 -8.28 -0.02
C GLY A 75 5.91 -9.65 -0.68
N SER A 76 6.64 -10.51 0.02
CA SER A 76 6.76 -11.92 -0.37
C SER A 76 5.48 -12.67 0.00
N MET A 77 5.02 -13.55 -0.88
CA MET A 77 3.93 -14.48 -0.57
C MET A 77 4.43 -15.58 0.37
N ALA A 78 3.67 -15.88 1.40
CA ALA A 78 3.87 -17.10 2.18
C ALA A 78 3.51 -18.33 1.31
N THR A 79 4.05 -19.50 1.66
CA THR A 79 3.84 -20.76 0.92
C THR A 79 2.36 -21.05 0.63
N PRO A 80 1.41 -20.98 1.58
CA PRO A 80 0.01 -21.25 1.30
C PRO A 80 -0.60 -20.25 0.31
N VAL A 81 -0.19 -18.98 0.35
CA VAL A 81 -0.65 -17.94 -0.60
C VAL A 81 -0.11 -18.21 -2.01
N ARG A 82 1.18 -18.53 -2.11
CA ARG A 82 1.83 -18.87 -3.38
C ARG A 82 1.19 -20.10 -4.02
N ASP A 83 0.91 -21.13 -3.23
CA ASP A 83 0.37 -22.40 -3.74
C ASP A 83 -1.10 -22.22 -4.16
N ALA A 84 -1.90 -21.46 -3.42
CA ALA A 84 -3.25 -21.06 -3.83
C ALA A 84 -3.22 -20.25 -5.15
N HIS A 85 -2.31 -19.28 -5.28
CA HIS A 85 -2.16 -18.49 -6.51
C HIS A 85 -1.82 -19.39 -7.72
N ARG A 86 -0.88 -20.34 -7.56
CA ARG A 86 -0.54 -21.30 -8.63
C ARG A 86 -1.73 -22.13 -9.04
N ALA A 87 -2.46 -22.71 -8.09
CA ALA A 87 -3.63 -23.54 -8.38
C ALA A 87 -4.72 -22.74 -9.11
N ILE A 88 -4.94 -21.48 -8.72
CA ILE A 88 -5.89 -20.59 -9.38
C ILE A 88 -5.43 -20.28 -10.81
N LEU A 89 -4.15 -19.95 -11.02
CA LEU A 89 -3.59 -19.69 -12.34
C LEU A 89 -3.76 -20.88 -13.27
N GLU A 90 -3.46 -22.09 -12.79
CA GLU A 90 -3.64 -23.34 -13.56
C GLU A 90 -5.13 -23.56 -13.90
N ARG A 91 -6.06 -23.33 -12.96
CA ARG A 91 -7.50 -23.40 -13.20
C ARG A 91 -7.95 -22.40 -14.26
N LEU A 92 -7.55 -21.14 -14.14
CA LEU A 92 -7.93 -20.09 -15.09
C LEU A 92 -7.45 -20.41 -16.52
N ASN A 93 -6.23 -20.92 -16.63
CA ASN A 93 -5.67 -21.29 -17.93
C ASN A 93 -6.37 -22.51 -18.52
N ARG A 94 -6.72 -23.53 -17.71
CA ARG A 94 -7.43 -24.73 -18.16
C ARG A 94 -8.88 -24.44 -18.52
N ASP A 95 -9.61 -23.70 -17.69
CA ASP A 95 -11.06 -23.54 -17.80
C ASP A 95 -11.43 -22.28 -18.60
N ASN A 96 -10.52 -21.30 -18.68
CA ASN A 96 -10.56 -20.09 -19.51
C ASN A 96 -11.97 -19.42 -19.56
N SER A 97 -12.52 -19.27 -20.78
CA SER A 97 -13.81 -18.61 -20.98
C SER A 97 -14.98 -19.33 -20.35
N TRP A 98 -14.90 -20.64 -20.14
CA TRP A 98 -15.93 -21.38 -19.42
C TRP A 98 -16.06 -20.87 -17.98
N TYR A 99 -14.94 -20.78 -17.26
CA TYR A 99 -14.92 -20.22 -15.91
C TYR A 99 -15.33 -18.73 -15.91
N ALA A 100 -14.73 -17.95 -16.79
CA ALA A 100 -14.98 -16.50 -16.85
C ALA A 100 -16.45 -16.15 -17.06
N ARG A 101 -17.20 -16.96 -17.84
CA ARG A 101 -18.60 -16.72 -18.15
C ARG A 101 -19.59 -17.37 -17.18
N ARG A 102 -19.14 -18.21 -16.23
CA ARG A 102 -20.00 -18.97 -15.32
C ARG A 102 -19.79 -18.64 -13.84
N ALA A 103 -18.55 -18.80 -13.33
CA ALA A 103 -18.28 -18.74 -11.90
C ALA A 103 -17.50 -17.49 -11.47
N MET A 104 -16.68 -16.90 -12.33
CA MET A 104 -15.74 -15.83 -11.98
C MET A 104 -16.40 -14.64 -11.28
N VAL A 105 -17.58 -14.21 -11.71
CA VAL A 105 -18.29 -13.07 -11.10
C VAL A 105 -18.66 -13.34 -9.64
N ALA A 106 -19.06 -14.58 -9.33
CA ALA A 106 -19.37 -14.98 -7.95
C ALA A 106 -18.09 -14.98 -7.09
N ASP A 107 -17.01 -15.56 -7.61
CA ASP A 107 -15.71 -15.60 -6.93
C ASP A 107 -15.15 -14.19 -6.71
N GLN A 108 -15.27 -13.29 -7.68
CA GLN A 108 -14.86 -11.88 -7.52
C GLN A 108 -15.67 -11.14 -6.44
N ARG A 109 -16.96 -11.45 -6.27
CA ARG A 109 -17.77 -10.89 -5.17
C ARG A 109 -17.24 -11.35 -3.81
N VAL A 110 -16.80 -12.60 -3.69
CA VAL A 110 -16.14 -13.10 -2.48
C VAL A 110 -14.85 -12.33 -2.21
N VAL A 111 -14.01 -12.14 -3.23
CA VAL A 111 -12.77 -11.34 -3.11
C VAL A 111 -13.09 -9.93 -2.62
N LEU A 112 -14.07 -9.26 -3.24
CA LEU A 112 -14.47 -7.90 -2.88
C LEU A 112 -14.97 -7.82 -1.44
N ALA A 113 -15.82 -8.76 -1.01
CA ALA A 113 -16.32 -8.83 0.35
C ALA A 113 -15.19 -9.06 1.37
N ARG A 114 -14.24 -9.95 1.06
CA ARG A 114 -13.08 -10.22 1.91
C ARG A 114 -12.14 -9.01 1.99
N ALA A 115 -11.91 -8.31 0.88
CA ALA A 115 -11.14 -7.08 0.84
C ALA A 115 -11.79 -5.99 1.70
N ALA A 116 -13.09 -5.74 1.53
CA ALA A 116 -13.84 -4.75 2.30
C ALA A 116 -13.81 -5.05 3.81
N ALA A 117 -14.04 -6.30 4.20
CA ALA A 117 -13.95 -6.73 5.60
C ALA A 117 -12.55 -6.48 6.19
N ALA A 118 -11.48 -6.77 5.44
CA ALA A 118 -10.10 -6.50 5.86
C ALA A 118 -9.80 -5.01 6.04
N MET A 119 -10.47 -4.16 5.26
CA MET A 119 -10.38 -2.70 5.31
C MET A 119 -11.31 -2.07 6.38
N GLY A 120 -12.29 -2.85 6.88
CA GLY A 120 -13.29 -2.40 7.86
C GLY A 120 -14.39 -1.51 7.26
N VAL A 121 -14.78 -1.78 6.00
CA VAL A 121 -15.72 -0.99 5.20
C VAL A 121 -16.71 -1.90 4.45
N GLN A 122 -17.66 -1.32 3.70
CA GLN A 122 -18.61 -2.10 2.90
C GLN A 122 -18.05 -2.40 1.49
N PRO A 123 -18.50 -3.49 0.85
CA PRO A 123 -18.02 -3.86 -0.49
C PRO A 123 -18.31 -2.83 -1.59
N ASP A 124 -19.38 -2.05 -1.48
CA ASP A 124 -19.76 -1.01 -2.42
C ASP A 124 -18.99 0.31 -2.25
N GLU A 125 -18.24 0.44 -1.14
CA GLU A 125 -17.35 1.58 -0.86
C GLU A 125 -15.95 1.41 -1.44
N ILE A 126 -15.62 0.25 -2.04
CA ILE A 126 -14.27 -0.02 -2.54
C ILE A 126 -14.24 -0.30 -4.04
N GLY A 127 -13.10 0.02 -4.66
CA GLY A 127 -12.75 -0.37 -6.02
C GLY A 127 -11.41 -1.09 -6.03
N LEU A 128 -11.36 -2.29 -6.62
CA LEU A 128 -10.09 -3.01 -6.79
C LEU A 128 -9.23 -2.31 -7.84
N THR A 129 -7.92 -2.27 -7.61
CA THR A 129 -6.90 -1.72 -8.51
C THR A 129 -5.69 -2.63 -8.57
N ARG A 130 -4.80 -2.44 -9.55
CA ARG A 130 -3.55 -3.21 -9.65
C ARG A 130 -2.52 -2.78 -8.61
N ASN A 131 -2.52 -1.51 -8.24
CA ASN A 131 -1.66 -0.94 -7.21
C ASN A 131 -2.27 0.35 -6.67
N ALA A 132 -1.81 0.79 -5.49
CA ALA A 132 -2.27 2.03 -4.87
C ALA A 132 -1.99 3.27 -5.75
N ALA A 133 -0.89 3.29 -6.51
CA ALA A 133 -0.56 4.44 -7.35
C ALA A 133 -1.59 4.64 -8.46
N GLU A 134 -2.08 3.57 -9.09
CA GLU A 134 -3.20 3.63 -10.04
C GLU A 134 -4.46 4.20 -9.39
N GLY A 135 -4.85 3.65 -8.24
CA GLY A 135 -6.05 4.08 -7.53
C GLY A 135 -5.97 5.52 -7.03
N LEU A 136 -4.86 5.89 -6.40
CA LEU A 136 -4.63 7.25 -5.92
C LEU A 136 -4.54 8.27 -7.06
N SER A 137 -3.91 7.91 -8.19
CA SER A 137 -3.89 8.76 -9.38
C SER A 137 -5.30 9.02 -9.91
N ALA A 138 -6.18 8.00 -9.90
CA ALA A 138 -7.59 8.16 -10.28
C ALA A 138 -8.31 9.09 -9.31
N LEU A 139 -8.18 8.87 -7.99
CA LEU A 139 -8.80 9.72 -6.97
C LEU A 139 -8.36 11.19 -7.10
N ILE A 140 -7.06 11.44 -7.31
CA ILE A 140 -6.52 12.79 -7.46
C ILE A 140 -6.97 13.43 -8.77
N SER A 141 -6.74 12.78 -9.90
CA SER A 141 -6.99 13.38 -11.22
C SER A 141 -8.48 13.61 -11.52
N GLN A 142 -9.36 12.80 -10.92
CA GLN A 142 -10.80 12.86 -11.09
C GLN A 142 -11.50 13.65 -9.98
N PHE A 143 -10.77 14.24 -9.03
CA PHE A 143 -11.33 15.08 -7.98
C PHE A 143 -12.00 16.33 -8.58
N ARG A 144 -13.27 16.59 -8.22
CA ARG A 144 -14.10 17.61 -8.88
C ARG A 144 -14.04 18.97 -8.24
N ASP A 145 -13.99 19.06 -6.91
CA ASP A 145 -14.17 20.32 -6.17
C ASP A 145 -12.87 21.12 -6.04
N VAL A 146 -12.23 21.41 -7.18
CA VAL A 146 -11.06 22.27 -7.26
C VAL A 146 -11.11 23.10 -8.54
N GLY A 147 -10.82 24.41 -8.43
CA GLY A 147 -10.89 25.34 -9.54
C GLY A 147 -9.95 26.56 -9.36
N PRO A 148 -10.09 27.58 -10.22
CA PRO A 148 -9.24 28.77 -10.18
C PRO A 148 -9.30 29.49 -8.82
N GLY A 149 -8.14 29.79 -8.26
CA GLY A 149 -7.99 30.45 -6.95
C GLY A 149 -8.04 29.51 -5.75
N ASP A 150 -8.34 28.23 -5.95
CA ASP A 150 -8.25 27.21 -4.88
C ASP A 150 -6.81 26.72 -4.72
N SER A 151 -6.54 26.05 -3.61
CA SER A 151 -5.27 25.36 -3.37
C SER A 151 -5.45 23.91 -2.96
N ILE A 152 -4.42 23.13 -3.20
CA ILE A 152 -4.28 21.75 -2.74
C ILE A 152 -2.92 21.57 -2.10
N LEU A 153 -2.83 20.73 -1.05
CA LEU A 153 -1.63 20.57 -0.23
C LEU A 153 -1.10 19.14 -0.30
N TYR A 154 0.22 19.00 -0.44
CA TYR A 154 0.95 17.75 -0.34
C TYR A 154 2.31 17.97 0.31
N SER A 155 3.03 16.90 0.68
CA SER A 155 4.34 17.03 1.32
C SER A 155 5.48 16.39 0.52
N ASP A 156 6.72 16.70 0.88
CA ASP A 156 7.92 16.05 0.33
C ASP A 156 8.08 14.60 0.78
N THR A 157 7.33 14.16 1.79
CA THR A 157 7.29 12.77 2.25
C THR A 157 6.32 11.90 1.45
N ASP A 158 5.45 12.49 0.62
CA ASP A 158 4.52 11.78 -0.25
C ASP A 158 5.25 11.09 -1.41
N TYR A 159 4.61 10.04 -1.94
CA TYR A 159 5.15 9.30 -3.08
C TYR A 159 5.24 10.22 -4.31
N GLU A 160 6.38 10.19 -5.03
CA GLU A 160 6.69 11.14 -6.10
C GLU A 160 5.64 11.17 -7.22
N ALA A 161 5.07 10.02 -7.58
CA ALA A 161 4.01 9.97 -8.58
C ALA A 161 2.74 10.69 -8.10
N MET A 162 2.43 10.61 -6.80
CA MET A 162 1.28 11.30 -6.22
C MET A 162 1.52 12.81 -6.08
N GLN A 163 2.75 13.23 -5.75
CA GLN A 163 3.14 14.65 -5.83
C GLN A 163 2.92 15.18 -7.25
N GLY A 164 3.36 14.42 -8.27
CA GLY A 164 3.15 14.75 -9.69
C GLY A 164 1.67 14.84 -10.06
N ALA A 165 0.84 13.92 -9.57
CA ALA A 165 -0.61 13.93 -9.79
C ALA A 165 -1.27 15.18 -9.17
N MET A 166 -0.89 15.57 -7.94
CA MET A 166 -1.36 16.80 -7.29
C MET A 166 -0.99 18.05 -8.10
N VAL A 167 0.26 18.17 -8.53
CA VAL A 167 0.72 19.28 -9.37
C VAL A 167 -0.04 19.32 -10.71
N SER A 168 -0.29 18.15 -11.32
CA SER A 168 -1.04 18.04 -12.58
C SER A 168 -2.50 18.44 -12.41
N LEU A 169 -3.16 18.00 -11.33
CA LEU A 169 -4.53 18.42 -11.00
C LEU A 169 -4.61 19.94 -10.84
N ALA A 170 -3.76 20.53 -9.99
CA ALA A 170 -3.75 21.97 -9.77
C ALA A 170 -3.59 22.74 -11.08
N ARG A 171 -2.62 22.37 -11.91
CA ARG A 171 -2.38 22.99 -13.20
C ARG A 171 -3.59 22.89 -14.15
N SER A 172 -4.21 21.72 -14.24
CA SER A 172 -5.37 21.51 -15.14
C SER A 172 -6.62 22.27 -14.69
N ARG A 173 -6.72 22.61 -13.41
CA ARG A 173 -7.86 23.33 -12.82
C ARG A 173 -7.59 24.81 -12.54
N GLY A 174 -6.41 25.33 -12.84
CA GLY A 174 -6.04 26.71 -12.51
C GLY A 174 -5.91 26.96 -11.01
N ALA A 175 -5.65 25.93 -10.23
CA ALA A 175 -5.45 25.98 -8.79
C ALA A 175 -3.94 26.05 -8.43
N GLN A 176 -3.64 26.29 -7.14
CA GLN A 176 -2.29 26.30 -6.61
C GLN A 176 -1.96 24.95 -5.93
N ALA A 177 -0.84 24.32 -6.31
CA ALA A 177 -0.28 23.20 -5.58
C ALA A 177 0.75 23.70 -4.55
N ILE A 178 0.48 23.44 -3.27
CA ILE A 178 1.33 23.87 -2.15
C ILE A 178 2.09 22.63 -1.66
N LYS A 179 3.43 22.73 -1.60
CA LYS A 179 4.30 21.67 -1.10
C LYS A 179 4.77 22.00 0.31
N LEU A 180 4.45 21.14 1.27
CA LEU A 180 5.00 21.17 2.61
C LEU A 180 6.31 20.39 2.66
N SER A 181 7.39 20.99 3.16
CA SER A 181 8.63 20.28 3.50
C SER A 181 8.68 20.09 5.00
N LEU A 182 8.71 18.82 5.45
CA LEU A 182 8.78 18.50 6.87
C LEU A 182 10.23 18.62 7.38
N PRO A 183 10.43 19.14 8.61
CA PRO A 183 11.74 19.13 9.26
C PRO A 183 12.31 17.70 9.38
N ARG A 184 13.64 17.58 9.34
CA ARG A 184 14.36 16.28 9.37
C ARG A 184 14.02 15.46 10.59
N VAL A 185 14.10 16.07 11.78
CA VAL A 185 13.75 15.43 13.05
C VAL A 185 12.57 16.18 13.62
N ILE A 186 11.44 15.53 13.68
CA ILE A 186 10.19 16.15 14.09
C ILE A 186 9.49 15.25 15.10
N SER A 187 8.94 15.85 16.17
CA SER A 187 8.10 15.12 17.12
C SER A 187 6.71 14.85 16.54
N HIS A 188 5.97 13.96 17.16
CA HIS A 188 4.58 13.66 16.79
C HIS A 188 3.73 14.94 16.71
N ASP A 189 3.76 15.76 17.76
CA ASP A 189 2.99 17.02 17.83
C ASP A 189 3.55 18.06 16.85
N GLY A 190 4.86 18.05 16.62
CA GLY A 190 5.50 18.90 15.61
C GLY A 190 5.04 18.59 14.20
N VAL A 191 4.77 17.33 13.87
CA VAL A 191 4.17 16.97 12.58
C VAL A 191 2.79 17.58 12.42
N ILE A 192 1.93 17.43 13.45
CA ILE A 192 0.57 18.00 13.44
C ILE A 192 0.63 19.52 13.27
N GLU A 193 1.52 20.18 14.01
CA GLU A 193 1.66 21.65 13.96
C GLU A 193 2.18 22.15 12.61
N ALA A 194 3.12 21.43 11.99
CA ALA A 194 3.60 21.77 10.64
C ALA A 194 2.47 21.71 9.60
N TYR A 195 1.62 20.67 9.66
CA TYR A 195 0.45 20.61 8.79
C TYR A 195 -0.60 21.66 9.14
N ARG A 196 -0.85 21.93 10.44
CA ARG A 196 -1.77 22.99 10.88
C ARG A 196 -1.37 24.35 10.33
N ALA A 197 -0.09 24.69 10.43
CA ALA A 197 0.44 25.95 9.92
C ALA A 197 0.31 26.03 8.38
N ALA A 198 0.64 24.95 7.65
CA ALA A 198 0.52 24.90 6.21
C ALA A 198 -0.94 25.00 5.74
N ILE A 199 -1.87 24.33 6.43
CA ILE A 199 -3.31 24.39 6.13
C ILE A 199 -3.85 25.79 6.38
N ALA A 200 -3.48 26.42 7.51
CA ALA A 200 -3.93 27.77 7.83
C ALA A 200 -3.41 28.83 6.85
N ALA A 201 -2.22 28.62 6.28
CA ALA A 201 -1.64 29.53 5.30
C ALA A 201 -2.15 29.30 3.86
N ALA A 202 -2.80 28.17 3.60
CA ALA A 202 -3.26 27.80 2.26
C ALA A 202 -4.58 28.51 1.90
N PRO A 203 -4.63 29.35 0.85
CA PRO A 203 -5.85 30.03 0.47
C PRO A 203 -6.85 29.06 -0.13
N ARG A 204 -8.11 29.09 0.34
CA ARG A 204 -9.20 28.28 -0.20
C ARG A 204 -8.81 26.81 -0.41
N LEU A 205 -8.21 26.19 0.61
CA LEU A 205 -7.72 24.81 0.55
C LEU A 205 -8.90 23.85 0.29
N LYS A 206 -8.75 22.98 -0.71
CA LYS A 206 -9.78 22.03 -1.14
C LYS A 206 -9.40 20.56 -0.92
N LEU A 207 -8.12 20.24 -1.03
CA LEU A 207 -7.64 18.87 -0.98
C LEU A 207 -6.28 18.78 -0.28
N VAL A 208 -6.14 17.79 0.61
CA VAL A 208 -4.87 17.45 1.26
C VAL A 208 -4.53 15.99 0.93
N LEU A 209 -3.31 15.78 0.44
CA LEU A 209 -2.73 14.44 0.31
C LEU A 209 -1.87 14.14 1.53
N LEU A 210 -2.07 12.96 2.14
CA LEU A 210 -1.31 12.47 3.28
C LEU A 210 -0.79 11.06 3.01
N THR A 211 0.50 10.85 3.04
CA THR A 211 1.08 9.49 3.05
C THR A 211 1.20 9.00 4.49
N HIS A 212 0.38 8.03 4.90
CA HIS A 212 0.33 7.52 6.27
C HIS A 212 1.68 7.00 6.76
N MET A 213 2.44 6.30 5.90
CA MET A 213 3.83 5.93 6.17
C MET A 213 4.69 6.23 4.95
N SER A 214 5.63 7.15 5.10
CA SER A 214 6.52 7.54 4.01
C SER A 214 7.43 6.38 3.55
N HIS A 215 7.44 6.14 2.26
CA HIS A 215 8.35 5.15 1.64
C HIS A 215 9.81 5.62 1.62
N ARG A 216 10.08 6.89 1.92
CA ARG A 216 11.42 7.49 1.94
C ARG A 216 12.07 7.35 3.31
N ALA A 217 11.59 8.09 4.28
CA ALA A 217 12.15 8.08 5.64
C ALA A 217 11.62 6.94 6.53
N GLY A 218 10.43 6.41 6.22
CA GLY A 218 9.68 5.52 7.09
C GLY A 218 8.84 6.28 8.14
N LEU A 219 8.74 7.61 8.02
CA LEU A 219 7.96 8.45 8.93
C LEU A 219 6.47 8.07 8.84
N VAL A 220 5.86 7.81 9.98
CA VAL A 220 4.42 7.60 10.13
C VAL A 220 3.78 8.91 10.52
N LEU A 221 2.83 9.38 9.71
CA LEU A 221 2.08 10.60 10.00
C LEU A 221 0.90 10.32 10.95
N PRO A 222 0.59 11.22 11.90
CA PRO A 222 -0.64 11.19 12.68
C PRO A 222 -1.84 11.61 11.82
N VAL A 223 -2.18 10.76 10.84
CA VAL A 223 -3.14 11.07 9.76
C VAL A 223 -4.49 11.50 10.30
N ARG A 224 -5.01 10.82 11.34
CA ARG A 224 -6.31 11.15 11.93
C ARG A 224 -6.37 12.58 12.43
N ASP A 225 -5.31 13.02 13.14
CA ASP A 225 -5.27 14.36 13.72
C ASP A 225 -5.09 15.43 12.63
N ILE A 226 -4.25 15.16 11.64
CA ILE A 226 -4.05 16.05 10.48
C ILE A 226 -5.32 16.13 9.64
N ALA A 227 -6.01 15.01 9.40
CA ALA A 227 -7.28 14.98 8.68
C ALA A 227 -8.36 15.80 9.39
N ALA A 228 -8.42 15.74 10.72
CA ALA A 228 -9.34 16.57 11.50
C ALA A 228 -9.07 18.08 11.31
N VAL A 229 -7.79 18.48 11.27
CA VAL A 229 -7.39 19.88 11.00
C VAL A 229 -7.79 20.28 9.57
N ALA A 230 -7.53 19.43 8.57
CA ALA A 230 -7.87 19.70 7.17
C ALA A 230 -9.38 19.86 6.98
N LYS A 231 -10.17 18.95 7.55
CA LYS A 231 -11.65 18.99 7.49
C LYS A 231 -12.23 20.20 8.20
N ALA A 232 -11.67 20.61 9.33
CA ALA A 232 -12.06 21.84 10.01
C ALA A 232 -11.81 23.09 9.16
N ALA A 233 -10.84 23.05 8.25
CA ALA A 233 -10.57 24.09 7.26
C ALA A 233 -11.40 23.95 5.96
N GLY A 234 -12.31 22.96 5.88
CA GLY A 234 -13.18 22.71 4.72
C GLY A 234 -12.51 21.95 3.58
N ALA A 235 -11.36 21.31 3.80
CA ALA A 235 -10.66 20.52 2.81
C ALA A 235 -10.98 19.04 2.95
N GLU A 236 -11.00 18.32 1.81
CA GLU A 236 -11.07 16.87 1.77
C GLU A 236 -9.68 16.24 1.87
N VAL A 237 -9.64 14.97 2.26
CA VAL A 237 -8.37 14.28 2.55
C VAL A 237 -8.28 12.99 1.76
N ILE A 238 -7.22 12.88 0.95
CA ILE A 238 -6.77 11.61 0.34
C ILE A 238 -5.63 11.05 1.17
N VAL A 239 -5.69 9.75 1.53
CA VAL A 239 -4.61 9.06 2.24
C VAL A 239 -3.98 7.97 1.37
N ASP A 240 -2.67 8.05 1.21
CA ASP A 240 -1.85 6.95 0.74
C ASP A 240 -1.47 6.05 1.92
N ALA A 241 -2.15 4.91 2.04
CA ALA A 241 -1.87 3.90 3.06
C ALA A 241 -1.13 2.67 2.47
N ALA A 242 -0.46 2.83 1.32
CA ALA A 242 0.21 1.74 0.61
C ALA A 242 1.30 1.05 1.43
N GLN A 243 1.98 1.77 2.33
CA GLN A 243 3.03 1.22 3.20
C GLN A 243 2.54 0.87 4.61
N SER A 244 1.40 1.41 5.03
CA SER A 244 0.92 1.25 6.40
C SER A 244 -0.13 0.16 6.57
N PHE A 245 -0.92 -0.11 5.52
CA PHE A 245 -1.99 -1.10 5.57
C PHE A 245 -1.44 -2.49 5.87
N TYR A 246 -1.98 -3.15 6.92
CA TYR A 246 -1.50 -4.43 7.47
C TYR A 246 -0.08 -4.41 8.07
N GLN A 247 0.57 -3.27 8.14
CA GLN A 247 1.72 -3.07 9.01
C GLN A 247 1.26 -2.53 10.38
N PHE A 248 0.26 -1.65 10.38
CA PHE A 248 -0.38 -1.08 11.56
C PHE A 248 -1.79 -1.65 11.74
N ASP A 249 -2.30 -1.61 12.96
CA ASP A 249 -3.67 -2.01 13.28
C ASP A 249 -4.60 -0.81 13.21
N PHE A 250 -5.32 -0.69 12.12
CA PHE A 250 -6.37 0.31 11.90
C PHE A 250 -7.38 -0.17 10.87
N ARG A 251 -8.57 0.38 10.91
CA ARG A 251 -9.60 0.32 9.86
C ARG A 251 -9.59 1.63 9.08
N LEU A 252 -9.91 1.62 7.79
CA LEU A 252 -9.79 2.83 6.97
C LEU A 252 -10.61 4.03 7.48
N PRO A 253 -11.86 3.86 7.98
CA PRO A 253 -12.61 4.98 8.54
C PRO A 253 -11.93 5.66 9.74
N GLU A 254 -11.09 4.93 10.49
CA GLU A 254 -10.37 5.47 11.65
C GLU A 254 -9.30 6.50 11.27
N LEU A 255 -8.88 6.53 10.01
CA LEU A 255 -7.96 7.53 9.49
C LEU A 255 -8.59 8.93 9.36
N GLY A 256 -9.92 9.04 9.44
CA GLY A 256 -10.62 10.31 9.27
C GLY A 256 -10.60 10.87 7.85
N ALA A 257 -10.12 10.10 6.87
CA ALA A 257 -10.00 10.49 5.47
C ALA A 257 -11.34 10.38 4.71
N ASP A 258 -11.40 11.00 3.54
CA ASP A 258 -12.51 10.86 2.60
C ASP A 258 -12.23 9.80 1.54
N PHE A 259 -10.95 9.64 1.21
CA PHE A 259 -10.46 8.71 0.19
C PHE A 259 -9.16 8.04 0.65
N VAL A 260 -9.01 6.74 0.40
CA VAL A 260 -7.78 6.00 0.76
C VAL A 260 -7.37 5.06 -0.36
N GLY A 261 -6.07 5.01 -0.65
CA GLY A 261 -5.47 3.97 -1.50
C GLY A 261 -4.59 3.03 -0.69
N ILE A 262 -4.72 1.71 -0.93
CA ILE A 262 -3.95 0.67 -0.24
C ILE A 262 -3.33 -0.33 -1.22
N ASN A 263 -2.32 -1.06 -0.76
CA ASN A 263 -1.78 -2.24 -1.44
C ASN A 263 -2.01 -3.52 -0.62
N PHE A 264 -2.59 -4.55 -1.23
CA PHE A 264 -2.59 -5.90 -0.64
C PHE A 264 -1.27 -6.64 -0.92
N HIS A 265 -0.58 -6.32 -2.02
CA HIS A 265 0.68 -6.98 -2.42
C HIS A 265 1.92 -6.50 -1.65
N LYS A 266 1.77 -5.69 -0.61
CA LYS A 266 2.89 -5.31 0.30
C LYS A 266 2.79 -6.09 1.60
N TRP A 267 2.26 -5.49 2.64
CA TRP A 267 2.26 -6.06 4.00
C TRP A 267 1.21 -7.15 4.25
N VAL A 268 0.21 -7.29 3.38
CA VAL A 268 -0.68 -8.46 3.37
C VAL A 268 0.00 -9.67 2.72
N GLY A 269 0.90 -9.45 1.77
CA GLY A 269 1.61 -10.51 1.05
C GLY A 269 0.75 -11.21 0.00
N ALA A 270 -0.26 -10.52 -0.55
CA ALA A 270 -0.97 -10.98 -1.74
C ALA A 270 -0.05 -10.96 -2.98
N PRO A 271 -0.40 -11.66 -4.08
CA PRO A 271 0.33 -11.54 -5.33
C PRO A 271 0.44 -10.10 -5.82
N VAL A 272 1.50 -9.77 -6.56
CA VAL A 272 1.66 -8.44 -7.18
C VAL A 272 0.49 -8.15 -8.12
N GLY A 273 0.01 -6.92 -8.10
CA GLY A 273 -1.14 -6.52 -8.92
C GLY A 273 -2.49 -6.53 -8.19
N VAL A 274 -2.48 -6.55 -6.84
CA VAL A 274 -3.71 -6.48 -6.03
C VAL A 274 -3.64 -5.32 -5.06
N ALA A 275 -4.57 -4.39 -5.20
CA ALA A 275 -4.72 -3.19 -4.40
C ALA A 275 -6.20 -2.75 -4.39
N ALA A 276 -6.53 -1.69 -3.66
CA ALA A 276 -7.85 -1.11 -3.66
C ALA A 276 -7.83 0.38 -3.33
N ILE A 277 -8.87 1.07 -3.77
CA ILE A 277 -9.29 2.35 -3.20
C ILE A 277 -10.52 2.17 -2.32
N TRP A 278 -10.68 3.06 -1.37
CA TRP A 278 -11.88 3.27 -0.60
C TRP A 278 -12.34 4.72 -0.74
N ILE A 279 -13.63 4.92 -0.90
CA ILE A 279 -14.29 6.20 -0.89
C ILE A 279 -15.32 6.19 0.24
N ASN A 280 -15.20 7.12 1.18
CA ASN A 280 -16.14 7.25 2.28
C ASN A 280 -17.58 7.41 1.78
N ALA A 281 -18.53 6.75 2.44
CA ALA A 281 -19.94 6.82 2.10
C ALA A 281 -20.40 8.27 1.93
N GLY A 282 -21.13 8.54 0.85
CA GLY A 282 -21.60 9.88 0.50
C GLY A 282 -20.57 10.80 -0.17
N ARG A 283 -19.31 10.33 -0.39
CA ARG A 283 -18.27 11.13 -1.08
C ARG A 283 -17.97 10.66 -2.50
N THR A 284 -18.66 9.64 -3.00
CA THR A 284 -18.41 9.08 -4.34
C THR A 284 -18.54 10.13 -5.45
N ASP A 285 -19.44 11.08 -5.32
CA ASP A 285 -19.68 12.14 -6.31
C ASP A 285 -18.58 13.21 -6.37
N ALA A 286 -17.73 13.29 -5.34
CA ALA A 286 -16.55 14.15 -5.35
C ALA A 286 -15.49 13.68 -6.36
N ILE A 287 -15.53 12.40 -6.75
CA ILE A 287 -14.63 11.80 -7.73
C ILE A 287 -15.43 11.51 -9.01
N ALA A 288 -15.01 12.07 -10.13
CA ALA A 288 -15.64 11.79 -11.42
C ALA A 288 -15.48 10.29 -11.78
N PRO A 289 -16.41 9.69 -12.52
CA PRO A 289 -16.19 8.38 -13.13
C PRO A 289 -14.94 8.37 -14.01
N SER A 290 -14.35 7.20 -14.16
CA SER A 290 -13.27 7.02 -15.13
C SER A 290 -13.75 7.41 -16.53
N PRO A 291 -12.96 8.14 -17.31
CA PRO A 291 -13.32 8.44 -18.70
C PRO A 291 -13.62 7.20 -19.55
N ALA A 292 -13.11 6.04 -19.15
CA ALA A 292 -13.35 4.77 -19.83
C ALA A 292 -14.77 4.19 -19.61
N GLU A 293 -15.52 4.70 -18.62
CA GLU A 293 -16.93 4.30 -18.41
C GLU A 293 -17.86 4.84 -19.50
N GLY A 294 -17.50 5.95 -20.16
CA GLY A 294 -18.32 6.56 -21.22
C GLY A 294 -19.64 7.17 -20.75
N ASP A 295 -19.91 7.20 -19.46
CA ASP A 295 -21.10 7.80 -18.84
C ASP A 295 -20.71 8.55 -17.56
N ASP A 296 -20.82 9.87 -17.58
CA ASP A 296 -20.54 10.76 -16.46
C ASP A 296 -21.44 10.52 -15.24
N ARG A 297 -22.53 9.76 -15.41
CA ARG A 297 -23.48 9.37 -14.36
C ARG A 297 -23.22 7.96 -13.81
N ALA A 298 -22.15 7.27 -14.26
CA ALA A 298 -21.82 5.96 -13.75
C ALA A 298 -21.62 6.03 -12.22
N THR A 299 -22.36 5.21 -11.50
CA THR A 299 -22.37 5.16 -10.03
C THR A 299 -21.44 4.06 -9.51
N GLY A 300 -21.14 4.13 -8.21
CA GLY A 300 -20.31 3.15 -7.53
C GLY A 300 -18.80 3.45 -7.62
N VAL A 301 -18.07 2.96 -6.62
CA VAL A 301 -16.63 3.25 -6.48
C VAL A 301 -15.83 2.56 -7.58
N GLN A 302 -16.22 1.37 -8.02
CA GLN A 302 -15.52 0.66 -9.09
C GLN A 302 -15.52 1.46 -10.42
N ALA A 303 -16.55 2.26 -10.70
CA ALA A 303 -16.60 3.12 -11.88
C ALA A 303 -15.55 4.26 -11.86
N ARG A 304 -14.90 4.52 -10.72
CA ARG A 304 -13.81 5.51 -10.63
C ARG A 304 -12.47 4.93 -11.06
N VAL A 305 -12.35 3.60 -11.13
CA VAL A 305 -11.09 2.88 -11.40
C VAL A 305 -11.29 1.77 -12.43
N HIS A 306 -11.62 2.14 -13.66
CA HIS A 306 -11.78 1.18 -14.74
C HIS A 306 -10.48 0.45 -15.05
N GLN A 307 -10.48 -0.89 -14.97
CA GLN A 307 -9.26 -1.69 -15.14
C GLN A 307 -9.19 -2.48 -16.46
N GLY A 308 -10.31 -2.78 -17.10
CA GLY A 308 -10.36 -3.75 -18.19
C GLY A 308 -9.97 -5.16 -17.72
N THR A 309 -9.20 -5.89 -18.53
CA THR A 309 -8.70 -7.23 -18.18
C THR A 309 -7.46 -7.12 -17.29
N VAL A 310 -7.47 -7.82 -16.16
CA VAL A 310 -6.41 -7.86 -15.15
C VAL A 310 -5.89 -9.28 -14.93
N ASP A 311 -4.88 -9.45 -14.11
CA ASP A 311 -4.50 -10.75 -13.58
C ASP A 311 -5.53 -11.22 -12.54
N TYR A 312 -6.53 -11.95 -13.01
CA TYR A 312 -7.56 -12.51 -12.14
C TYR A 312 -7.01 -13.55 -11.16
N SER A 313 -5.91 -14.24 -11.49
CA SER A 313 -5.30 -15.21 -10.57
C SER A 313 -4.76 -14.52 -9.33
N ALA A 314 -4.18 -13.33 -9.49
CA ALA A 314 -3.68 -12.53 -8.40
C ALA A 314 -4.84 -12.03 -7.50
N GLN A 315 -5.91 -11.50 -8.10
CA GLN A 315 -7.07 -11.03 -7.32
C GLN A 315 -7.77 -12.18 -6.57
N LEU A 316 -7.99 -13.31 -7.24
CA LEU A 316 -8.65 -14.48 -6.65
C LEU A 316 -7.83 -15.15 -5.54
N ALA A 317 -6.52 -14.92 -5.48
CA ALA A 317 -5.67 -15.41 -4.40
C ALA A 317 -5.65 -14.50 -3.16
N LEU A 318 -6.28 -13.32 -3.20
CA LEU A 318 -6.34 -12.39 -2.05
C LEU A 318 -6.93 -13.04 -0.79
N PRO A 319 -8.03 -13.82 -0.85
CA PRO A 319 -8.55 -14.49 0.35
C PRO A 319 -7.50 -15.35 1.06
N ALA A 320 -6.69 -16.11 0.35
CA ALA A 320 -5.63 -16.93 0.94
C ALA A 320 -4.56 -16.07 1.66
N ALA A 321 -4.23 -14.90 1.11
CA ALA A 321 -3.32 -13.97 1.77
C ALA A 321 -3.92 -13.38 3.06
N LEU A 322 -5.20 -13.04 3.04
CA LEU A 322 -5.92 -12.55 4.23
C LEU A 322 -6.05 -13.65 5.30
N ASP A 323 -6.29 -14.90 4.90
CA ASP A 323 -6.35 -16.04 5.83
C ASP A 323 -5.00 -16.29 6.50
N PHE A 324 -3.91 -16.23 5.75
CA PHE A 324 -2.57 -16.34 6.32
C PHE A 324 -2.29 -15.24 7.37
N GLN A 325 -2.74 -14.01 7.13
CA GLN A 325 -2.58 -12.90 8.08
C GLN A 325 -3.40 -13.08 9.37
N GLN A 326 -4.40 -13.95 9.40
CA GLN A 326 -5.16 -14.29 10.62
C GLN A 326 -4.35 -15.16 11.59
N GLY A 327 -3.25 -15.76 11.16
CA GLY A 327 -2.38 -16.56 12.00
C GLY A 327 -1.66 -15.79 13.11
N PHE A 328 -1.69 -14.45 13.10
CA PHE A 328 -1.14 -13.57 14.13
C PHE A 328 -1.87 -12.23 14.14
N THR A 329 -1.86 -11.52 15.29
CA THR A 329 -2.52 -10.22 15.38
C THR A 329 -1.69 -9.10 14.70
N ARG A 330 -2.35 -8.07 14.19
CA ARG A 330 -1.65 -6.89 13.64
C ARG A 330 -0.78 -6.17 14.68
N PRO A 331 -1.21 -6.00 15.96
CA PRO A 331 -0.34 -5.48 17.01
C PRO A 331 0.93 -6.32 17.24
N ALA A 332 0.82 -7.66 17.29
CA ALA A 332 1.99 -8.54 17.43
C ALA A 332 2.95 -8.40 16.23
N LYS A 333 2.42 -8.34 15.02
CA LYS A 333 3.18 -8.07 13.80
C LYS A 333 3.94 -6.74 13.86
N LEU A 334 3.26 -5.66 14.23
CA LEU A 334 3.89 -4.33 14.37
C LEU A 334 4.99 -4.36 15.43
N ALA A 335 4.71 -4.96 16.60
CA ALA A 335 5.68 -5.09 17.68
C ALA A 335 6.93 -5.85 17.21
N ARG A 336 6.77 -6.96 16.45
CA ARG A 336 7.90 -7.70 15.86
C ARG A 336 8.70 -6.83 14.89
N LEU A 337 8.05 -6.12 13.99
CA LEU A 337 8.72 -5.27 13.01
C LEU A 337 9.48 -4.13 13.67
N GLN A 338 8.91 -3.51 14.70
CA GLN A 338 9.58 -2.49 15.50
C GLN A 338 10.75 -3.07 16.33
N TYR A 339 10.58 -4.28 16.86
CA TYR A 339 11.68 -4.99 17.55
C TYR A 339 12.87 -5.19 16.60
N LEU A 340 12.64 -5.77 15.41
CA LEU A 340 13.69 -5.98 14.42
C LEU A 340 14.34 -4.64 14.00
N ARG A 341 13.56 -3.62 13.74
CA ARG A 341 14.08 -2.26 13.47
C ARG A 341 14.96 -1.77 14.60
N ASN A 342 14.58 -1.96 15.84
CA ASN A 342 15.32 -1.46 17.00
C ASN A 342 16.65 -2.18 17.25
N LEU A 343 16.82 -3.42 16.76
CA LEU A 343 18.08 -4.16 16.87
C LEU A 343 19.24 -3.49 16.12
N TRP A 344 18.97 -2.71 15.08
CA TRP A 344 20.01 -1.96 14.39
C TRP A 344 20.00 -0.46 14.71
N VAL A 345 18.82 0.13 14.96
CA VAL A 345 18.70 1.57 15.23
C VAL A 345 19.29 1.94 16.59
N LYS A 346 18.94 1.20 17.67
CA LYS A 346 19.40 1.54 19.02
C LYS A 346 20.93 1.53 19.18
N PRO A 347 21.67 0.50 18.68
CA PRO A 347 23.14 0.48 18.79
C PRO A 347 23.86 1.54 17.95
N LEU A 348 23.18 2.11 16.97
CA LEU A 348 23.76 3.09 16.03
C LEU A 348 23.29 4.52 16.31
N ARG A 349 22.25 4.72 17.12
CA ARG A 349 21.79 6.06 17.49
C ARG A 349 22.86 6.78 18.29
N GLY A 350 23.21 7.98 17.84
CA GLY A 350 24.30 8.77 18.44
C GLY A 350 25.70 8.40 17.95
N LEU A 351 25.85 7.47 17.01
CA LEU A 351 27.13 7.23 16.35
C LEU A 351 27.55 8.49 15.57
N PRO A 352 28.70 9.13 15.91
CA PRO A 352 29.19 10.25 15.14
C PRO A 352 29.32 9.93 13.66
N GLY A 353 28.84 10.80 12.78
CA GLY A 353 28.85 10.59 11.34
C GLY A 353 27.67 9.78 10.79
N LEU A 354 26.75 9.28 11.65
CA LEU A 354 25.53 8.59 11.22
C LEU A 354 24.30 9.34 11.71
N GLU A 355 23.38 9.62 10.81
CA GLU A 355 22.08 10.23 11.12
C GLU A 355 20.96 9.22 10.92
N ILE A 356 20.21 8.92 11.98
CA ILE A 356 18.94 8.18 11.89
C ILE A 356 17.83 9.20 11.67
N LEU A 357 17.11 9.11 10.55
CA LEU A 357 16.18 10.15 10.10
C LEU A 357 14.84 10.18 10.84
N LEU A 358 14.60 9.26 11.77
CA LEU A 358 13.38 9.21 12.57
C LEU A 358 13.68 9.39 14.05
N PRO A 359 12.82 10.08 14.80
CA PRO A 359 12.92 10.18 16.25
C PRO A 359 12.69 8.83 16.92
N ASP A 360 13.02 8.73 18.20
CA ASP A 360 12.78 7.53 19.00
C ASP A 360 11.39 7.56 19.66
N ASP A 361 10.37 7.68 18.81
CA ASP A 361 8.96 7.66 19.18
C ASP A 361 8.27 6.53 18.40
N ALA A 362 7.80 5.50 19.10
CA ALA A 362 7.18 4.32 18.50
C ALA A 362 5.93 4.62 17.67
N ARG A 363 5.30 5.78 17.87
CA ARG A 363 4.15 6.25 17.08
C ARG A 363 4.56 6.70 15.67
N LEU A 364 5.83 7.09 15.49
CA LEU A 364 6.34 7.69 14.26
C LEU A 364 7.11 6.72 13.35
N HIS A 365 7.18 5.44 13.69
CA HIS A 365 7.86 4.44 12.87
C HIS A 365 7.21 3.05 12.91
N GLY A 366 7.33 2.32 11.82
CA GLY A 366 7.04 0.88 11.71
C GLY A 366 8.31 0.07 11.47
N ALA A 367 8.25 -0.80 10.45
CA ALA A 367 9.40 -1.61 10.02
C ALA A 367 10.52 -0.77 9.39
N SER A 368 10.15 0.17 8.52
CA SER A 368 11.12 0.95 7.75
C SER A 368 11.69 2.10 8.58
N THR A 369 13.01 2.29 8.47
CA THR A 369 13.72 3.46 9.00
C THR A 369 14.88 3.77 8.06
N SER A 370 15.07 5.05 7.78
CA SER A 370 16.17 5.50 6.94
C SER A 370 17.29 6.13 7.76
N PHE A 371 18.49 6.00 7.25
CA PHE A 371 19.67 6.64 7.77
C PHE A 371 20.41 7.39 6.66
N ARG A 372 21.37 8.21 7.07
CA ARG A 372 22.30 8.94 6.20
C ARG A 372 23.67 8.97 6.86
N ILE A 373 24.73 8.89 6.06
CA ILE A 373 26.08 9.22 6.52
C ILE A 373 26.27 10.73 6.37
N ALA A 374 26.77 11.39 7.39
CA ALA A 374 26.91 12.84 7.45
C ALA A 374 27.67 13.38 6.23
N GLY A 375 27.14 14.44 5.62
CA GLY A 375 27.70 15.04 4.39
C GLY A 375 27.40 14.25 3.10
N ARG A 376 26.86 13.03 3.15
CA ARG A 376 26.55 12.19 1.98
C ARG A 376 25.06 12.28 1.64
N THR A 377 24.64 13.38 1.01
CA THR A 377 23.22 13.68 0.73
C THR A 377 22.82 13.51 -0.73
N SER A 378 23.79 13.31 -1.62
CA SER A 378 23.51 13.14 -3.06
C SER A 378 22.96 11.72 -3.35
N VAL A 379 22.29 11.57 -4.49
CA VAL A 379 21.85 10.28 -5.00
C VAL A 379 23.04 9.35 -5.23
N ALA A 380 24.12 9.87 -5.81
CA ALA A 380 25.32 9.12 -6.12
C ALA A 380 26.01 8.57 -4.86
N ASP A 381 26.14 9.37 -3.79
CA ASP A 381 26.68 8.93 -2.51
C ASP A 381 25.88 7.76 -1.93
N ASN A 382 24.55 7.89 -1.93
CA ASN A 382 23.68 6.89 -1.33
C ASN A 382 23.59 5.60 -2.16
N ILE A 383 23.74 5.66 -3.49
CA ILE A 383 23.92 4.48 -4.35
C ILE A 383 25.26 3.81 -4.00
N ALA A 384 26.37 4.55 -3.93
CA ALA A 384 27.67 3.98 -3.59
C ALA A 384 27.68 3.28 -2.22
N ILE A 385 26.97 3.85 -1.22
CA ILE A 385 26.85 3.23 0.09
C ILE A 385 26.00 1.95 0.04
N THR A 386 24.89 1.94 -0.69
CA THR A 386 24.06 0.71 -0.87
C THR A 386 24.86 -0.38 -1.60
N ASP A 387 25.65 -0.02 -2.61
CA ASP A 387 26.50 -0.96 -3.34
C ASP A 387 27.62 -1.52 -2.44
N ALA A 388 28.21 -0.68 -1.60
CA ALA A 388 29.21 -1.13 -0.62
C ALA A 388 28.60 -2.07 0.43
N LEU A 389 27.39 -1.80 0.94
CA LEU A 389 26.67 -2.70 1.83
C LEU A 389 26.40 -4.05 1.17
N LEU A 390 25.99 -4.06 -0.10
CA LEU A 390 25.73 -5.29 -0.83
C LEU A 390 27.03 -6.07 -1.13
N THR A 391 28.03 -5.43 -1.71
CA THR A 391 29.22 -6.11 -2.25
C THR A 391 30.20 -6.54 -1.17
N ARG A 392 30.32 -5.79 -0.08
CA ARG A 392 31.30 -6.05 1.00
C ARG A 392 30.70 -6.80 2.18
N PHE A 393 29.40 -6.60 2.46
CA PHE A 393 28.75 -7.15 3.65
C PHE A 393 27.57 -8.06 3.33
N ASN A 394 27.27 -8.25 2.03
CA ASN A 394 26.13 -9.05 1.56
C ASN A 394 24.78 -8.57 2.11
N ILE A 395 24.62 -7.25 2.32
CA ILE A 395 23.40 -6.63 2.86
C ILE A 395 22.73 -5.78 1.79
N MET A 396 21.52 -6.17 1.39
CA MET A 396 20.71 -5.43 0.42
C MET A 396 19.84 -4.38 1.13
N THR A 397 20.07 -3.13 0.80
CA THR A 397 19.28 -1.96 1.20
C THR A 397 18.92 -1.13 -0.03
N VAL A 398 18.24 0.00 0.13
CA VAL A 398 17.87 0.84 -1.01
C VAL A 398 18.04 2.33 -0.70
N HIS A 399 18.62 3.06 -1.63
CA HIS A 399 18.63 4.52 -1.57
C HIS A 399 17.23 5.10 -1.85
N ARG A 400 16.94 6.24 -1.26
CA ARG A 400 15.72 7.03 -1.49
C ARG A 400 16.08 8.50 -1.68
N SER A 401 15.43 9.15 -2.64
CA SER A 401 15.61 10.56 -2.96
C SER A 401 14.30 11.35 -2.76
N GLY A 402 14.37 12.66 -2.87
CA GLY A 402 13.21 13.56 -2.91
C GLY A 402 12.78 14.14 -1.55
N LEU A 403 13.49 13.83 -0.45
CA LEU A 403 13.40 14.63 0.77
C LEU A 403 14.07 15.98 0.55
N ALA A 404 13.54 17.04 1.19
CA ALA A 404 14.05 18.40 1.00
C ALA A 404 15.53 18.56 1.36
N ASP A 405 16.02 17.74 2.31
CA ASP A 405 17.38 17.76 2.82
C ASP A 405 18.32 16.72 2.17
N GLY A 406 17.88 16.06 1.08
CA GLY A 406 18.67 15.14 0.27
C GLY A 406 18.31 13.67 0.39
N SER A 407 19.12 12.83 -0.25
CA SER A 407 18.92 11.38 -0.32
C SER A 407 19.27 10.67 0.99
N CYS A 408 18.74 9.46 1.15
CA CYS A 408 18.96 8.61 2.32
C CYS A 408 18.95 7.13 1.93
N ILE A 409 19.25 6.25 2.86
CA ILE A 409 19.21 4.80 2.69
C ILE A 409 18.13 4.23 3.62
N ARG A 410 17.17 3.52 3.04
CA ARG A 410 16.09 2.88 3.77
C ARG A 410 16.43 1.43 4.08
N VAL A 411 16.19 1.04 5.32
CA VAL A 411 16.26 -0.32 5.83
C VAL A 411 14.84 -0.78 6.19
N THR A 412 14.42 -1.92 5.66
CA THR A 412 13.08 -2.45 5.84
C THR A 412 13.13 -3.96 6.10
N PRO A 413 13.24 -4.42 7.35
CA PRO A 413 13.08 -5.84 7.69
C PRO A 413 11.63 -6.31 7.46
N SER A 414 11.44 -7.62 7.31
CA SER A 414 10.13 -8.26 7.20
C SER A 414 9.98 -9.36 8.27
N LEU A 415 8.81 -10.01 8.34
CA LEU A 415 8.55 -11.08 9.31
C LEU A 415 9.48 -12.28 9.16
N PHE A 416 10.05 -12.51 8.00
CA PHE A 416 11.00 -13.57 7.72
C PHE A 416 12.47 -13.17 7.93
N THR A 417 12.73 -11.92 8.32
CA THR A 417 14.07 -11.43 8.66
C THR A 417 14.40 -11.85 10.09
N SER A 418 15.55 -12.49 10.28
CA SER A 418 16.03 -12.88 11.60
C SER A 418 16.72 -11.73 12.33
N PRO A 419 16.83 -11.76 13.67
CA PRO A 419 17.61 -10.81 14.43
C PRO A 419 19.07 -10.72 13.98
N ALA A 420 19.71 -11.86 13.69
CA ALA A 420 21.10 -11.92 13.25
C ALA A 420 21.32 -11.17 11.93
N GLU A 421 20.38 -11.32 10.96
CA GLU A 421 20.43 -10.60 9.69
C GLU A 421 20.36 -9.09 9.89
N VAL A 422 19.49 -8.62 10.79
CA VAL A 422 19.36 -7.19 11.09
C VAL A 422 20.56 -6.66 11.84
N GLN A 423 21.08 -7.43 12.81
CA GLN A 423 22.25 -7.05 13.61
C GLN A 423 23.53 -6.97 12.80
N ALA A 424 23.65 -7.74 11.69
CA ALA A 424 24.80 -7.67 10.79
C ALA A 424 25.01 -6.27 10.17
N LEU A 425 23.94 -5.45 10.10
CA LEU A 425 24.04 -4.07 9.63
C LEU A 425 24.85 -3.18 10.57
N VAL A 426 24.90 -3.48 11.87
CA VAL A 426 25.56 -2.63 12.88
C VAL A 426 27.08 -2.54 12.65
N PRO A 427 27.85 -3.64 12.59
CA PRO A 427 29.28 -3.55 12.29
C PRO A 427 29.54 -3.01 10.88
N ALA A 428 28.71 -3.36 9.88
CA ALA A 428 28.88 -2.86 8.52
C ALA A 428 28.80 -1.33 8.45
N LEU A 429 27.81 -0.72 9.09
CA LEU A 429 27.67 0.74 9.13
C LEU A 429 28.79 1.41 9.94
N ARG A 430 29.27 0.81 11.03
CA ARG A 430 30.42 1.35 11.79
C ARG A 430 31.67 1.44 10.93
N VAL A 431 31.94 0.41 10.11
CA VAL A 431 33.06 0.39 9.16
C VAL A 431 32.91 1.50 8.12
N LEU A 432 31.76 1.54 7.44
CA LEU A 432 31.54 2.53 6.37
C LEU A 432 31.56 3.98 6.86
N VAL A 433 30.99 4.25 8.03
CA VAL A 433 31.04 5.58 8.66
C VAL A 433 32.48 5.97 8.99
N GLY A 434 33.30 5.04 9.56
CA GLY A 434 34.70 5.30 9.87
C GLY A 434 35.54 5.61 8.64
N GLU A 435 35.34 4.89 7.54
CA GLU A 435 36.05 5.10 6.27
C GLU A 435 35.67 6.44 5.61
N LEU A 436 34.36 6.75 5.57
CA LEU A 436 33.85 7.95 4.92
C LEU A 436 34.05 9.23 5.73
N ALA A 437 34.32 9.13 7.04
CA ALA A 437 34.70 10.26 7.88
C ALA A 437 36.17 10.69 7.67
N GLN A 438 37.00 9.80 7.10
CA GLN A 438 38.42 10.05 6.82
C GLN A 438 38.68 10.50 5.38
N ALA A 439 37.67 10.37 4.48
CA ALA A 439 37.72 10.75 3.09
C ALA A 439 37.05 12.14 2.86
#